data_0d29aec70a6dcb7fc94d7a9cfc582b49
#
_entry.id   0d29aec70a6dcb7fc94d7a9cfc582b49
#
_cell.length_a   1.000
_cell.length_b   1.000
_cell.length_c   1.000
_cell.angle_alpha   90.00
_cell.angle_beta   90.00
_cell.angle_gamma   90.00
#
_symmetry.space_group_name_H-M   'P 1'
#
loop_
_entity.id
_entity.type
_entity.pdbx_description
1 polymer ?
#
loop_
_entity_poly.entity_id
_entity_poly.type
_entity_poly.pdbx_seq_one_letter_code
_entity_poly.pdbx_strand_id
1 'polypeptide(L)'
;MDQFFHGVIHFAMFIFEYLFRFRSARSCLSVFVSTLVFFLLALNNGGAEAQWFWTKSKPATVTIDAPESIRALLETHFQLPHAPVADETLRAALIRRAKREIGELLATEGYFTPSVTLEFLSPDKPPVLHVDPGPRALVAELDIAFKGDIAADEPGRRARIEKLRAAWSLGVDQPFRSAAWEEAKAILLSSVAGEDYPAASVEESKAVVDAAAARVRLLVRLDSGPAFRYGNLVIKGLNRYEQSLISGLAPFKAGDPYRRDQLLAFQTKLQNLPQFSSVSVHVDPDSTMHQAAPVEVALTEAKSQRISVGAGYSSNTGGRGEINYTHNDLLNQALQLNSVLRIEQKRQTLSATLDSIPNQEGRWFSAGGSLDRTFIQQLETMREKVSLSRNQLAGAVETRVFLNWQREDRAPKGGLHQINQTLMLDGQIRYRSIDNPLFPRDGSATELRIGGGSKEVLSDQDFLRTYVRHQFWYPIGKRHVLFLRGEMGYTFAPSRFGIPQEYLFRAGGIQSVRGYAFQSLGVHEGQAVVGGRVMATGTIEYDHWITPTWGAAIFTDVGDAADSLRSLDLAVGYGAGIRWRSPVGPLALDLARGQRDGKLRMHFSIAVAF
;
A
#
# COMPACT_ATOMS: atom_id res chain seq x y z
N MET A 1 19.90 23.12 29.49
CA MET A 1 18.66 22.66 28.83
C MET A 1 17.63 23.78 28.73
N ASP A 2 17.50 24.63 29.76
CA ASP A 2 16.52 25.74 29.74
C ASP A 2 16.79 26.87 28.73
N GLN A 3 18.04 27.20 28.42
CA GLN A 3 18.37 28.24 27.44
C GLN A 3 18.08 27.83 25.99
N PHE A 4 18.12 26.55 25.68
CA PHE A 4 17.82 26.06 24.33
C PHE A 4 16.31 26.05 24.04
N PHE A 5 15.50 25.67 25.03
CA PHE A 5 14.05 25.71 24.95
C PHE A 5 13.51 27.13 24.84
N HIS A 6 14.08 28.08 25.60
CA HIS A 6 13.70 29.49 25.49
C HIS A 6 14.04 30.09 24.11
N GLY A 7 15.18 29.77 23.53
CA GLY A 7 15.58 30.24 22.21
C GLY A 7 14.69 29.74 21.07
N VAL A 8 14.25 28.49 21.13
CA VAL A 8 13.35 27.89 20.12
C VAL A 8 11.94 28.47 20.21
N ILE A 9 11.45 28.73 21.42
CA ILE A 9 10.12 29.34 21.63
C ILE A 9 10.11 30.80 21.17
N HIS A 10 11.15 31.59 21.49
CA HIS A 10 11.28 32.96 21.02
C HIS A 10 11.45 33.10 19.53
N PHE A 11 12.21 32.19 18.88
CA PHE A 11 12.37 32.18 17.43
C PHE A 11 11.06 31.78 16.72
N ALA A 12 10.33 30.80 17.25
CA ALA A 12 9.02 30.42 16.74
C ALA A 12 7.97 31.54 16.90
N MET A 13 7.97 32.25 18.02
CA MET A 13 7.11 33.40 18.23
C MET A 13 7.47 34.58 17.33
N PHE A 14 8.74 34.86 17.08
CA PHE A 14 9.20 35.93 16.20
C PHE A 14 8.80 35.70 14.73
N ILE A 15 8.92 34.46 14.24
CA ILE A 15 8.44 34.06 12.90
C ILE A 15 6.91 34.16 12.84
N PHE A 16 6.23 33.79 13.89
CA PHE A 16 4.76 33.84 13.98
C PHE A 16 4.22 35.30 13.94
N GLU A 17 4.86 36.23 14.63
CA GLU A 17 4.49 37.67 14.60
C GLU A 17 4.81 38.34 13.24
N TYR A 18 5.92 37.96 12.60
CA TYR A 18 6.35 38.55 11.31
C TYR A 18 5.43 38.14 10.15
N LEU A 19 4.90 36.90 10.16
CA LEU A 19 3.98 36.38 9.14
C LEU A 19 2.56 36.98 9.23
N PHE A 20 2.20 37.60 10.36
CA PHE A 20 0.86 38.17 10.57
C PHE A 20 0.65 39.60 10.02
N ARG A 21 1.67 40.27 9.48
CA ARG A 21 1.59 41.67 9.01
C ARG A 21 1.18 41.86 7.55
N PHE A 22 1.00 40.83 6.75
CA PHE A 22 0.61 40.98 5.33
C PHE A 22 -0.88 40.70 5.09
N ARG A 23 -1.64 41.81 5.12
CA ARG A 23 -3.01 41.89 4.57
C ARG A 23 -2.93 42.35 3.11
N SER A 24 -2.91 41.44 2.13
CA SER A 24 -3.56 41.64 0.80
C SER A 24 -3.47 40.40 -0.06
N ALA A 25 -4.58 39.65 -0.15
CA ALA A 25 -4.66 38.31 -0.77
C ALA A 25 -5.17 38.33 -2.23
N ARG A 26 -5.07 39.44 -2.97
CA ARG A 26 -5.62 39.50 -4.34
C ARG A 26 -4.61 39.29 -5.47
N SER A 27 -3.31 39.40 -5.22
CA SER A 27 -2.27 39.24 -6.26
C SER A 27 -1.68 37.84 -6.41
N CYS A 28 -1.83 36.95 -5.43
CA CYS A 28 -1.27 35.58 -5.50
C CYS A 28 -2.13 34.60 -6.30
N LEU A 29 -3.42 34.85 -6.44
CA LEU A 29 -4.33 33.92 -7.12
C LEU A 29 -4.11 33.91 -8.64
N SER A 30 -3.76 35.04 -9.26
CA SER A 30 -3.52 35.13 -10.71
C SER A 30 -2.22 34.45 -11.14
N VAL A 31 -1.17 34.54 -10.31
CA VAL A 31 0.12 33.86 -10.59
C VAL A 31 -0.01 32.35 -10.42
N PHE A 32 -0.79 31.90 -9.43
CA PHE A 32 -0.98 30.46 -9.17
C PHE A 32 -1.82 29.78 -10.25
N VAL A 33 -2.87 30.42 -10.73
CA VAL A 33 -3.70 29.92 -11.84
C VAL A 33 -2.89 29.89 -13.15
N SER A 34 -2.08 30.93 -13.42
CA SER A 34 -1.24 30.96 -14.63
C SER A 34 -0.15 29.88 -14.59
N THR A 35 0.45 29.60 -13.42
CA THR A 35 1.49 28.57 -13.27
C THR A 35 0.88 27.17 -13.38
N LEU A 36 -0.32 26.95 -12.84
CA LEU A 36 -1.02 25.66 -12.94
C LEU A 36 -1.48 25.38 -14.38
N VAL A 37 -1.95 26.39 -15.10
CA VAL A 37 -2.33 26.28 -16.52
C VAL A 37 -1.08 26.04 -17.39
N PHE A 38 0.05 26.70 -17.10
CA PHE A 38 1.31 26.46 -17.80
C PHE A 38 1.86 25.05 -17.56
N PHE A 39 1.73 24.51 -16.33
CA PHE A 39 2.15 23.15 -15.99
C PHE A 39 1.22 22.10 -16.63
N LEU A 40 -0.08 22.34 -16.69
CA LEU A 40 -1.04 21.48 -17.40
C LEU A 40 -0.84 21.52 -18.92
N LEU A 41 -0.47 22.67 -19.49
CA LEU A 41 -0.12 22.80 -20.92
C LEU A 41 1.24 22.17 -21.25
N ALA A 42 2.21 22.22 -20.33
CA ALA A 42 3.50 21.55 -20.50
C ALA A 42 3.40 20.02 -20.43
N LEU A 43 2.47 19.48 -19.63
CA LEU A 43 2.18 18.05 -19.58
C LEU A 43 1.44 17.54 -20.85
N ASN A 44 0.76 18.43 -21.57
CA ASN A 44 0.08 18.08 -22.83
C ASN A 44 0.98 18.18 -24.06
N ASN A 45 2.16 18.81 -23.95
CA ASN A 45 3.11 18.97 -25.07
C ASN A 45 4.28 17.94 -25.03
N GLY A 46 4.22 16.94 -24.16
CA GLY A 46 5.17 15.83 -24.10
C GLY A 46 4.98 14.74 -25.16
N GLY A 47 4.23 14.99 -26.22
CA GLY A 47 3.90 14.03 -27.27
C GLY A 47 4.29 14.49 -28.68
N ALA A 48 5.39 15.23 -28.85
CA ALA A 48 6.00 15.34 -30.19
C ALA A 48 6.79 14.04 -30.45
N GLU A 49 6.09 12.95 -30.74
CA GLU A 49 6.67 11.85 -31.49
C GLU A 49 7.13 12.42 -32.84
N ALA A 50 8.44 12.60 -32.98
CA ALA A 50 9.06 12.70 -34.28
C ALA A 50 8.69 11.42 -35.03
N GLN A 51 7.64 11.48 -35.84
CA GLN A 51 7.34 10.48 -36.86
C GLN A 51 8.47 10.48 -37.87
N TRP A 52 9.57 9.80 -37.54
CA TRP A 52 10.44 9.28 -38.57
C TRP A 52 9.62 8.28 -39.37
N PHE A 53 9.42 8.60 -40.66
CA PHE A 53 8.79 7.74 -41.64
C PHE A 53 9.58 6.44 -41.85
N TRP A 54 9.51 5.54 -40.88
CA TRP A 54 9.71 4.13 -41.11
C TRP A 54 8.30 3.56 -41.30
N THR A 55 7.89 3.42 -42.56
CA THR A 55 6.77 2.58 -42.90
C THR A 55 7.11 1.17 -42.40
N LYS A 56 6.66 0.85 -41.16
CA LYS A 56 6.55 -0.55 -40.78
C LYS A 56 5.58 -1.19 -41.75
N SER A 57 6.10 -1.89 -42.76
CA SER A 57 5.29 -2.77 -43.59
C SER A 57 4.53 -3.68 -42.62
N LYS A 58 3.20 -3.70 -42.72
CA LYS A 58 2.38 -4.62 -41.92
C LYS A 58 2.92 -6.01 -42.12
N PRO A 59 3.12 -6.81 -41.03
CA PRO A 59 3.54 -8.20 -41.16
C PRO A 59 2.61 -8.93 -42.11
N ALA A 60 3.13 -9.77 -42.99
CA ALA A 60 2.31 -10.61 -43.83
C ALA A 60 1.42 -11.46 -42.91
N THR A 61 0.13 -11.24 -42.93
CA THR A 61 -0.82 -11.92 -42.09
C THR A 61 -0.93 -13.37 -42.57
N VAL A 62 -0.50 -14.32 -41.76
CA VAL A 62 -0.76 -15.76 -41.98
C VAL A 62 -2.16 -16.05 -41.49
N THR A 63 -2.97 -16.73 -42.27
CA THR A 63 -4.22 -17.31 -41.78
C THR A 63 -3.90 -18.59 -41.03
N ILE A 64 -4.16 -18.63 -39.71
CA ILE A 64 -3.89 -19.80 -38.86
C ILE A 64 -5.19 -20.58 -38.70
N ASP A 65 -5.18 -21.79 -39.26
CA ASP A 65 -6.22 -22.80 -39.08
C ASP A 65 -5.73 -23.83 -38.06
N ALA A 66 -6.15 -23.63 -36.81
CA ALA A 66 -5.74 -24.46 -35.68
C ALA A 66 -6.84 -24.47 -34.59
N PRO A 67 -6.90 -25.47 -33.74
CA PRO A 67 -7.79 -25.52 -32.59
C PRO A 67 -7.62 -24.28 -31.70
N GLU A 68 -8.73 -23.82 -31.08
CA GLU A 68 -8.74 -22.60 -30.26
C GLU A 68 -7.73 -22.68 -29.10
N SER A 69 -7.48 -23.87 -28.55
CA SER A 69 -6.54 -24.11 -27.46
C SER A 69 -5.09 -23.70 -27.75
N ILE A 70 -4.66 -23.72 -29.02
CA ILE A 70 -3.29 -23.41 -29.44
C ILE A 70 -3.22 -22.19 -30.38
N ARG A 71 -4.35 -21.70 -30.89
CA ARG A 71 -4.40 -20.60 -31.87
C ARG A 71 -3.76 -19.33 -31.32
N ALA A 72 -4.14 -18.88 -30.11
CA ALA A 72 -3.57 -17.69 -29.48
C ALA A 72 -2.04 -17.79 -29.28
N LEU A 73 -1.53 -18.98 -28.96
CA LEU A 73 -0.10 -19.25 -28.83
C LEU A 73 0.62 -19.07 -30.17
N LEU A 74 0.06 -19.66 -31.24
CA LEU A 74 0.60 -19.57 -32.59
C LEU A 74 0.57 -18.13 -33.13
N GLU A 75 -0.53 -17.40 -32.95
CA GLU A 75 -0.66 -15.99 -33.35
C GLU A 75 0.36 -15.09 -32.65
N THR A 76 0.70 -15.40 -31.41
CA THR A 76 1.65 -14.61 -30.62
C THR A 76 3.10 -14.89 -31.00
N HIS A 77 3.45 -16.14 -31.27
CA HIS A 77 4.84 -16.56 -31.37
C HIS A 77 5.30 -16.95 -32.77
N PHE A 78 4.39 -17.20 -33.73
CA PHE A 78 4.74 -17.55 -35.09
C PHE A 78 4.51 -16.39 -36.05
N GLN A 79 5.59 -15.96 -36.74
CA GLN A 79 5.53 -14.87 -37.73
C GLN A 79 6.27 -15.25 -39.00
N LEU A 80 5.63 -15.03 -40.15
CA LEU A 80 6.31 -15.16 -41.44
C LEU A 80 7.07 -13.88 -41.82
N PRO A 81 8.16 -13.99 -42.63
CA PRO A 81 8.87 -12.84 -43.15
C PRO A 81 7.99 -12.03 -44.10
N HIS A 82 8.21 -10.71 -44.14
CA HIS A 82 7.37 -9.71 -44.79
C HIS A 82 7.48 -9.66 -46.35
N ALA A 83 8.30 -10.53 -47.00
CA ALA A 83 8.51 -10.52 -48.42
C ALA A 83 7.58 -11.49 -49.16
N PRO A 84 7.08 -11.13 -50.36
CA PRO A 84 6.33 -12.06 -51.20
C PRO A 84 7.22 -13.25 -51.54
N VAL A 85 6.74 -14.46 -51.26
CA VAL A 85 7.46 -15.70 -51.46
C VAL A 85 7.21 -16.22 -52.86
N ALA A 86 7.92 -15.66 -53.85
CA ALA A 86 7.77 -16.03 -55.26
C ALA A 86 8.58 -17.25 -55.66
N ASP A 87 9.67 -17.55 -54.93
CA ASP A 87 10.61 -18.66 -55.25
C ASP A 87 10.20 -19.96 -54.54
N GLU A 88 10.20 -21.07 -55.29
CA GLU A 88 9.87 -22.43 -54.80
C GLU A 88 10.85 -22.89 -53.74
N THR A 89 12.15 -22.58 -53.90
CA THR A 89 13.19 -22.92 -52.92
C THR A 89 12.94 -22.24 -51.58
N LEU A 90 12.54 -20.97 -51.59
CA LEU A 90 12.20 -20.19 -50.41
C LEU A 90 10.93 -20.72 -49.74
N ARG A 91 9.91 -21.11 -50.51
CA ARG A 91 8.70 -21.77 -49.98
C ARG A 91 9.02 -23.05 -49.22
N ALA A 92 9.84 -23.91 -49.82
CA ALA A 92 10.29 -25.17 -49.18
C ALA A 92 11.08 -24.91 -47.87
N ALA A 93 11.90 -23.86 -47.84
CA ALA A 93 12.62 -23.45 -46.65
C ALA A 93 11.68 -22.94 -45.54
N LEU A 94 10.67 -22.15 -45.90
CA LEU A 94 9.66 -21.64 -44.96
C LEU A 94 8.78 -22.76 -44.40
N ILE A 95 8.39 -23.75 -45.21
CA ILE A 95 7.64 -24.92 -44.74
C ILE A 95 8.46 -25.71 -43.72
N ARG A 96 9.75 -25.95 -44.01
CA ARG A 96 10.63 -26.66 -43.05
C ARG A 96 10.81 -25.88 -41.76
N ARG A 97 10.96 -24.54 -41.85
CA ARG A 97 11.05 -23.66 -40.70
C ARG A 97 9.77 -23.69 -39.86
N ALA A 98 8.59 -23.54 -40.52
CA ALA A 98 7.30 -23.60 -39.83
C ALA A 98 7.10 -24.93 -39.09
N LYS A 99 7.38 -26.05 -39.73
CA LYS A 99 7.29 -27.40 -39.11
C LYS A 99 8.16 -27.49 -37.85
N ARG A 100 9.42 -27.02 -37.93
CA ARG A 100 10.34 -27.06 -36.80
C ARG A 100 9.89 -26.10 -35.67
N GLU A 101 9.69 -24.81 -35.96
CA GLU A 101 9.37 -23.79 -34.94
C GLU A 101 8.03 -24.07 -34.26
N ILE A 102 7.01 -24.49 -35.03
CA ILE A 102 5.71 -24.83 -34.46
C ILE A 102 5.78 -26.14 -33.67
N GLY A 103 6.55 -27.13 -34.19
CA GLY A 103 6.79 -28.38 -33.48
C GLY A 103 7.47 -28.14 -32.12
N GLU A 104 8.53 -27.31 -32.08
CA GLU A 104 9.21 -26.92 -30.84
C GLU A 104 8.28 -26.15 -29.90
N LEU A 105 7.50 -25.21 -30.43
CA LEU A 105 6.53 -24.42 -29.65
C LEU A 105 5.42 -25.30 -29.05
N LEU A 106 4.84 -26.21 -29.83
CA LEU A 106 3.79 -27.11 -29.38
C LEU A 106 4.32 -28.19 -28.40
N ALA A 107 5.59 -28.59 -28.53
CA ALA A 107 6.24 -29.48 -27.57
C ALA A 107 6.28 -28.86 -26.16
N THR A 108 6.42 -27.52 -26.03
CA THR A 108 6.35 -26.84 -24.72
C THR A 108 4.98 -26.96 -24.06
N GLU A 109 3.93 -27.13 -24.85
CA GLU A 109 2.54 -27.32 -24.41
C GLU A 109 2.15 -28.80 -24.27
N GLY A 110 3.08 -29.72 -24.53
CA GLY A 110 2.88 -31.18 -24.41
C GLY A 110 2.37 -31.88 -25.68
N TYR A 111 2.45 -31.25 -26.83
CA TYR A 111 2.09 -31.83 -28.11
C TYR A 111 3.37 -32.23 -28.88
N PHE A 112 3.67 -33.52 -28.97
CA PHE A 112 4.95 -34.00 -29.51
C PHE A 112 4.86 -34.61 -30.92
N THR A 113 3.63 -34.76 -31.44
CA THR A 113 3.39 -35.34 -32.79
C THR A 113 2.50 -34.41 -33.63
N PRO A 114 2.79 -33.07 -33.70
CA PRO A 114 1.93 -32.17 -34.46
C PRO A 114 2.08 -32.40 -35.97
N SER A 115 0.96 -32.30 -36.70
CA SER A 115 0.95 -32.20 -38.16
C SER A 115 0.87 -30.70 -38.53
N VAL A 116 1.87 -30.22 -39.27
CA VAL A 116 1.97 -28.81 -39.66
C VAL A 116 2.13 -28.74 -41.18
N THR A 117 1.19 -28.06 -41.83
CA THR A 117 1.24 -27.78 -43.27
C THR A 117 1.08 -26.28 -43.50
N LEU A 118 1.90 -25.73 -44.40
CA LEU A 118 1.85 -24.35 -44.83
C LEU A 118 1.55 -24.32 -46.33
N GLU A 119 0.39 -23.78 -46.67
CA GLU A 119 -0.10 -23.71 -48.05
C GLU A 119 -0.02 -22.31 -48.61
N PHE A 120 0.47 -22.20 -49.84
CA PHE A 120 0.54 -20.94 -50.59
C PHE A 120 -0.49 -20.99 -51.73
N LEU A 121 -1.72 -20.54 -51.46
CA LEU A 121 -2.85 -20.63 -52.39
C LEU A 121 -2.71 -19.72 -53.62
N SER A 122 -2.13 -18.54 -53.49
CA SER A 122 -1.94 -17.55 -54.57
C SER A 122 -0.88 -16.51 -54.17
N PRO A 123 -0.16 -15.86 -55.11
CA PRO A 123 0.77 -14.79 -54.79
C PRO A 123 0.14 -13.62 -54.04
N ASP A 124 -1.16 -13.38 -54.23
CA ASP A 124 -1.88 -12.24 -53.68
C ASP A 124 -2.65 -12.54 -52.39
N LYS A 125 -2.66 -13.80 -51.95
CA LYS A 125 -3.34 -14.22 -50.71
C LYS A 125 -2.32 -14.62 -49.63
N PRO A 126 -2.62 -14.31 -48.37
CA PRO A 126 -1.78 -14.80 -47.27
C PRO A 126 -1.73 -16.32 -47.27
N PRO A 127 -0.58 -16.93 -46.97
CA PRO A 127 -0.48 -18.36 -46.82
C PRO A 127 -1.36 -18.84 -45.67
N VAL A 128 -1.85 -20.07 -45.78
CA VAL A 128 -2.66 -20.75 -44.76
C VAL A 128 -1.80 -21.75 -44.02
N LEU A 129 -1.73 -21.61 -42.71
CA LEU A 129 -1.05 -22.52 -41.81
C LEU A 129 -2.08 -23.44 -41.17
N HIS A 130 -2.09 -24.70 -41.56
CA HIS A 130 -2.90 -25.73 -40.91
C HIS A 130 -2.08 -26.47 -39.86
N VAL A 131 -2.58 -26.47 -38.61
CA VAL A 131 -1.92 -27.11 -37.48
C VAL A 131 -2.88 -28.05 -36.77
N ASP A 132 -2.61 -29.33 -36.82
CA ASP A 132 -3.21 -30.33 -35.96
C ASP A 132 -2.20 -30.66 -34.86
N PRO A 133 -2.43 -30.35 -33.58
CA PRO A 133 -1.49 -30.58 -32.51
C PRO A 133 -1.30 -32.07 -32.18
N GLY A 134 -2.23 -32.93 -32.59
CA GLY A 134 -2.26 -34.33 -32.16
C GLY A 134 -2.66 -34.49 -30.68
N PRO A 135 -2.47 -35.69 -30.11
CA PRO A 135 -2.80 -35.94 -28.71
C PRO A 135 -1.83 -35.21 -27.76
N ARG A 136 -2.38 -34.62 -26.71
CA ARG A 136 -1.57 -34.00 -25.67
C ARG A 136 -1.01 -35.04 -24.73
N ALA A 137 0.27 -35.00 -24.46
CA ALA A 137 0.93 -35.95 -23.58
C ALA A 137 0.52 -35.75 -22.12
N LEU A 138 0.25 -36.88 -21.45
CA LEU A 138 -0.06 -36.92 -20.01
C LEU A 138 1.13 -37.47 -19.23
N VAL A 139 1.28 -37.05 -17.99
CA VAL A 139 2.27 -37.59 -17.06
C VAL A 139 1.88 -39.03 -16.72
N ALA A 140 2.72 -39.99 -17.12
CA ALA A 140 2.50 -41.42 -16.88
C ALA A 140 3.07 -41.88 -15.54
N GLU A 141 4.21 -41.30 -15.16
CA GLU A 141 4.95 -41.70 -13.97
C GLU A 141 5.69 -40.48 -13.40
N LEU A 142 5.74 -40.39 -12.07
CA LEU A 142 6.44 -39.35 -11.34
C LEU A 142 7.31 -40.00 -10.27
N ASP A 143 8.63 -39.84 -10.41
CA ASP A 143 9.61 -40.27 -9.42
C ASP A 143 10.33 -39.05 -8.82
N ILE A 144 10.09 -38.80 -7.53
CA ILE A 144 10.76 -37.76 -6.75
C ILE A 144 11.61 -38.39 -5.66
N ALA A 145 12.93 -38.35 -5.86
CA ALA A 145 13.90 -38.87 -4.91
C ALA A 145 14.62 -37.74 -4.19
N PHE A 146 14.88 -37.93 -2.89
CA PHE A 146 15.59 -36.99 -2.03
C PHE A 146 16.90 -37.59 -1.56
N LYS A 147 17.94 -36.75 -1.49
CA LYS A 147 19.26 -37.04 -0.92
C LYS A 147 19.61 -36.02 0.14
N GLY A 148 20.75 -36.19 0.80
CA GLY A 148 21.24 -35.32 1.87
C GLY A 148 20.53 -35.57 3.20
N ASP A 149 20.65 -34.63 4.11
CA ASP A 149 20.14 -34.80 5.48
C ASP A 149 18.61 -34.96 5.55
N ILE A 150 17.85 -34.44 4.60
CA ILE A 150 16.38 -34.62 4.56
C ILE A 150 15.99 -36.09 4.40
N ALA A 151 16.86 -36.91 3.76
CA ALA A 151 16.62 -38.32 3.49
C ALA A 151 16.99 -39.22 4.69
N ALA A 152 17.53 -38.67 5.78
CA ALA A 152 17.83 -39.46 6.97
C ALA A 152 16.58 -40.10 7.57
N ASP A 153 16.74 -41.31 8.10
CA ASP A 153 15.65 -42.17 8.59
C ASP A 153 15.07 -41.70 9.94
N GLU A 154 14.52 -40.49 9.95
CA GLU A 154 13.85 -39.87 11.10
C GLU A 154 12.35 -39.64 10.80
N PRO A 155 11.44 -39.92 11.78
CA PRO A 155 9.99 -39.78 11.54
C PRO A 155 9.56 -38.41 11.04
N GLY A 156 10.16 -37.34 11.56
CA GLY A 156 9.84 -35.95 11.17
C GLY A 156 10.26 -35.65 9.72
N ARG A 157 11.42 -36.14 9.28
CA ARG A 157 11.95 -35.95 7.93
C ARG A 157 11.15 -36.77 6.90
N ARG A 158 10.77 -38.02 7.24
CA ARG A 158 9.87 -38.82 6.41
C ARG A 158 8.52 -38.14 6.19
N ALA A 159 7.88 -37.64 7.28
CA ALA A 159 6.61 -36.92 7.17
C ALA A 159 6.74 -35.66 6.30
N ARG A 160 7.88 -34.95 6.37
CA ARG A 160 8.16 -33.78 5.52
C ARG A 160 8.30 -34.17 4.05
N ILE A 161 9.02 -35.25 3.75
CA ILE A 161 9.15 -35.78 2.35
C ILE A 161 7.77 -36.11 1.81
N GLU A 162 6.92 -36.81 2.56
CA GLU A 162 5.56 -37.15 2.11
C GLU A 162 4.72 -35.89 1.86
N LYS A 163 4.83 -34.88 2.71
CA LYS A 163 4.17 -33.58 2.50
C LYS A 163 4.67 -32.88 1.24
N LEU A 164 5.98 -32.90 0.96
CA LEU A 164 6.57 -32.30 -0.24
C LEU A 164 6.10 -33.04 -1.50
N ARG A 165 6.03 -34.39 -1.47
CA ARG A 165 5.48 -35.19 -2.58
C ARG A 165 3.99 -34.88 -2.81
N ALA A 166 3.21 -34.79 -1.74
CA ALA A 166 1.77 -34.47 -1.83
C ALA A 166 1.51 -33.05 -2.34
N ALA A 167 2.43 -32.12 -2.11
CA ALA A 167 2.34 -30.73 -2.57
C ALA A 167 2.82 -30.54 -4.03
N TRP A 168 3.30 -31.57 -4.69
CA TRP A 168 3.73 -31.50 -6.07
C TRP A 168 2.58 -31.17 -7.01
N SER A 169 2.72 -30.14 -7.85
CA SER A 169 1.63 -29.57 -8.64
C SER A 169 1.36 -30.28 -9.96
N LEU A 170 2.33 -31.05 -10.51
CA LEU A 170 2.21 -31.75 -11.80
C LEU A 170 2.09 -33.27 -11.59
N GLY A 171 0.91 -33.74 -11.19
CA GLY A 171 0.63 -35.14 -10.85
C GLY A 171 0.47 -36.06 -12.05
N VAL A 172 0.37 -37.38 -11.76
CA VAL A 172 0.07 -38.42 -12.75
C VAL A 172 -1.29 -38.13 -13.40
N ASP A 173 -1.41 -38.49 -14.70
CA ASP A 173 -2.56 -38.24 -15.58
C ASP A 173 -2.89 -36.73 -15.85
N GLN A 174 -2.08 -35.82 -15.37
CA GLN A 174 -2.19 -34.41 -15.75
C GLN A 174 -1.52 -34.12 -17.09
N PRO A 175 -2.03 -33.14 -17.87
CA PRO A 175 -1.40 -32.73 -19.12
C PRO A 175 -0.02 -32.13 -18.87
N PHE A 176 0.97 -32.61 -19.59
CA PHE A 176 2.33 -32.08 -19.52
C PHE A 176 2.42 -30.68 -20.16
N ARG A 177 3.16 -29.80 -19.52
CA ARG A 177 3.61 -28.51 -20.04
C ARG A 177 5.00 -28.21 -19.49
N SER A 178 5.89 -27.71 -20.34
CA SER A 178 7.25 -27.36 -19.89
C SER A 178 7.24 -26.30 -18.79
N ALA A 179 6.37 -25.28 -18.89
CA ALA A 179 6.23 -24.27 -17.86
C ALA A 179 5.78 -24.84 -16.51
N ALA A 180 4.78 -25.74 -16.50
CA ALA A 180 4.31 -26.40 -15.28
C ALA A 180 5.38 -27.33 -14.66
N TRP A 181 6.20 -27.97 -15.51
CA TRP A 181 7.33 -28.77 -15.07
C TRP A 181 8.40 -27.92 -14.37
N GLU A 182 8.80 -26.78 -14.97
CA GLU A 182 9.77 -25.87 -14.36
C GLU A 182 9.23 -25.25 -13.07
N GLU A 183 7.96 -24.84 -13.06
CA GLU A 183 7.27 -24.31 -11.88
C GLU A 183 7.21 -25.33 -10.73
N ALA A 184 6.84 -26.57 -11.02
CA ALA A 184 6.77 -27.63 -10.01
C ALA A 184 8.15 -27.90 -9.37
N LYS A 185 9.23 -27.94 -10.17
CA LYS A 185 10.61 -28.07 -9.66
C LYS A 185 11.01 -26.86 -8.81
N ALA A 186 10.70 -25.64 -9.26
CA ALA A 186 11.03 -24.42 -8.54
C ALA A 186 10.30 -24.35 -7.18
N ILE A 187 9.02 -24.74 -7.14
CA ILE A 187 8.22 -24.81 -5.89
C ILE A 187 8.83 -25.85 -4.95
N LEU A 188 9.16 -27.06 -5.44
CA LEU A 188 9.78 -28.10 -4.63
C LEU A 188 11.11 -27.63 -4.03
N LEU A 189 12.02 -27.11 -4.86
CA LEU A 189 13.31 -26.59 -4.41
C LEU A 189 13.14 -25.45 -3.40
N SER A 190 12.26 -24.50 -3.69
CA SER A 190 11.97 -23.38 -2.78
C SER A 190 11.41 -23.84 -1.43
N SER A 191 10.56 -24.88 -1.43
CA SER A 191 9.98 -25.45 -0.21
C SER A 191 11.02 -26.17 0.64
N VAL A 192 11.96 -26.89 0.01
CA VAL A 192 13.08 -27.54 0.72
C VAL A 192 14.07 -26.50 1.23
N ALA A 193 14.50 -25.56 0.36
CA ALA A 193 15.47 -24.53 0.71
C ALA A 193 14.92 -23.46 1.66
N GLY A 194 13.61 -23.38 1.84
CA GLY A 194 12.95 -22.45 2.76
C GLY A 194 13.11 -22.79 4.23
N GLU A 195 13.33 -24.06 4.55
CA GLU A 195 13.45 -24.56 5.92
C GLU A 195 14.62 -25.56 6.01
N ASP A 196 15.51 -25.35 6.95
CA ASP A 196 16.68 -26.17 7.32
C ASP A 196 17.74 -26.34 6.23
N TYR A 197 17.42 -26.28 4.93
CA TYR A 197 18.31 -26.72 3.84
C TYR A 197 18.58 -25.62 2.80
N PRO A 198 19.17 -24.47 3.15
CA PRO A 198 19.39 -23.37 2.18
C PRO A 198 20.32 -23.75 1.02
N ALA A 199 21.15 -24.79 1.19
CA ALA A 199 22.06 -25.32 0.17
C ALA A 199 21.40 -26.34 -0.78
N ALA A 200 20.08 -26.59 -0.64
CA ALA A 200 19.38 -27.55 -1.48
C ALA A 200 19.49 -27.22 -2.97
N SER A 201 19.67 -28.25 -3.77
CA SER A 201 19.80 -28.16 -5.23
C SER A 201 19.11 -29.33 -5.94
N VAL A 202 18.70 -29.09 -7.20
CA VAL A 202 18.20 -30.15 -8.07
C VAL A 202 19.41 -30.80 -8.76
N GLU A 203 19.78 -32.00 -8.33
CA GLU A 203 20.91 -32.75 -8.88
C GLU A 203 20.60 -33.29 -10.29
N GLU A 204 19.38 -33.80 -10.48
CA GLU A 204 18.92 -34.36 -11.75
C GLU A 204 17.43 -34.03 -11.96
N SER A 205 17.09 -33.64 -13.18
CA SER A 205 15.69 -33.53 -13.60
C SER A 205 15.56 -33.98 -15.07
N LYS A 206 14.68 -34.93 -15.32
CA LYS A 206 14.41 -35.46 -16.64
C LYS A 206 12.94 -35.60 -16.90
N ALA A 207 12.50 -35.18 -18.09
CA ALA A 207 11.20 -35.52 -18.66
C ALA A 207 11.42 -36.42 -19.88
N VAL A 208 11.10 -37.68 -19.75
CA VAL A 208 11.26 -38.68 -20.84
C VAL A 208 9.92 -38.80 -21.54
N VAL A 209 9.90 -38.40 -22.82
CA VAL A 209 8.69 -38.35 -23.64
C VAL A 209 8.58 -39.58 -24.51
N ASP A 210 7.48 -40.31 -24.41
CA ASP A 210 7.02 -41.28 -25.41
C ASP A 210 5.98 -40.56 -26.29
N ALA A 211 6.45 -40.07 -27.44
CA ALA A 211 5.62 -39.30 -28.36
C ALA A 211 4.52 -40.18 -29.01
N ALA A 212 4.77 -41.46 -29.23
CA ALA A 212 3.81 -42.39 -29.85
C ALA A 212 2.65 -42.73 -28.90
N ALA A 213 2.96 -42.91 -27.62
CA ALA A 213 1.96 -43.18 -26.59
C ALA A 213 1.33 -41.89 -26.00
N ALA A 214 1.82 -40.70 -26.37
CA ALA A 214 1.49 -39.41 -25.74
C ALA A 214 1.63 -39.46 -24.21
N ARG A 215 2.76 -39.98 -23.72
CA ARG A 215 3.06 -40.16 -22.31
C ARG A 215 4.42 -39.56 -21.94
N VAL A 216 4.53 -39.00 -20.71
CA VAL A 216 5.77 -38.44 -20.18
C VAL A 216 6.07 -39.06 -18.83
N ARG A 217 7.30 -39.54 -18.64
CA ARG A 217 7.82 -39.95 -17.33
C ARG A 217 8.69 -38.83 -16.76
N LEU A 218 8.43 -38.44 -15.53
CA LEU A 218 9.12 -37.34 -14.82
C LEU A 218 10.01 -37.92 -13.73
N LEU A 219 11.28 -37.50 -13.72
CA LEU A 219 12.26 -37.84 -12.69
C LEU A 219 12.84 -36.56 -12.12
N VAL A 220 12.82 -36.42 -10.79
CA VAL A 220 13.47 -35.32 -10.06
C VAL A 220 14.28 -35.91 -8.92
N ARG A 221 15.56 -35.58 -8.87
CA ARG A 221 16.45 -35.90 -7.74
C ARG A 221 16.88 -34.59 -7.11
N LEU A 222 16.52 -34.38 -5.83
CA LEU A 222 16.85 -33.21 -5.06
C LEU A 222 17.82 -33.61 -3.95
N ASP A 223 18.96 -32.90 -3.89
CA ASP A 223 19.89 -32.99 -2.76
C ASP A 223 19.64 -31.83 -1.83
N SER A 224 19.29 -32.12 -0.58
CA SER A 224 19.07 -31.07 0.45
C SER A 224 20.38 -30.46 0.95
N GLY A 225 21.50 -31.15 0.78
CA GLY A 225 22.70 -30.88 1.54
C GLY A 225 22.48 -31.09 3.05
N PRO A 226 23.36 -30.55 3.91
CA PRO A 226 23.23 -30.62 5.36
C PRO A 226 22.15 -29.67 5.90
N ALA A 227 21.65 -29.96 7.09
CA ALA A 227 20.77 -29.04 7.82
C ALA A 227 21.57 -27.87 8.40
N PHE A 228 21.07 -26.65 8.19
CA PHE A 228 21.71 -25.41 8.66
C PHE A 228 21.12 -24.91 9.97
N ARG A 229 22.01 -24.35 10.80
CA ARG A 229 21.66 -23.58 11.99
C ARG A 229 22.25 -22.17 11.90
N TYR A 230 21.55 -21.20 12.44
CA TYR A 230 22.05 -19.84 12.49
C TYR A 230 23.31 -19.73 13.36
N GLY A 231 24.31 -19.04 12.84
CA GLY A 231 25.47 -18.58 13.58
C GLY A 231 25.28 -17.16 14.12
N ASN A 232 26.39 -16.46 14.32
CA ASN A 232 26.38 -15.08 14.77
C ASN A 232 25.97 -14.13 13.63
N LEU A 233 25.42 -12.96 14.00
CA LEU A 233 25.19 -11.87 13.08
C LEU A 233 26.51 -11.22 12.70
N VAL A 234 26.76 -11.06 11.42
CA VAL A 234 27.89 -10.31 10.85
C VAL A 234 27.33 -9.03 10.22
N ILE A 235 27.45 -7.92 10.93
CA ILE A 235 26.84 -6.63 10.54
C ILE A 235 27.90 -5.80 9.81
N LYS A 236 27.57 -5.35 8.59
CA LYS A 236 28.43 -4.53 7.71
C LYS A 236 27.70 -3.19 7.38
N GLY A 237 28.46 -2.09 7.34
CA GLY A 237 27.93 -0.78 6.95
C GLY A 237 27.26 0.02 8.06
N LEU A 238 27.40 -0.40 9.32
CA LEU A 238 26.93 0.30 10.51
C LEU A 238 28.05 1.22 11.03
N ASN A 239 27.77 2.53 11.10
CA ASN A 239 28.72 3.54 11.54
C ASN A 239 28.25 4.37 12.73
N ARG A 240 26.97 4.82 12.71
CA ARG A 240 26.40 5.72 13.72
C ARG A 240 25.64 4.98 14.81
N TYR A 241 25.05 3.83 14.47
CA TYR A 241 24.18 3.10 15.39
C TYR A 241 24.89 1.94 16.05
N GLU A 242 24.46 1.55 17.24
CA GLU A 242 25.00 0.41 17.94
C GLU A 242 24.53 -0.92 17.33
N GLN A 243 25.38 -1.94 17.37
CA GLN A 243 25.02 -3.29 16.89
C GLN A 243 23.84 -3.91 17.66
N SER A 244 23.68 -3.52 18.92
CA SER A 244 22.57 -3.92 19.80
C SER A 244 21.20 -3.61 19.19
N LEU A 245 21.09 -2.51 18.41
CA LEU A 245 19.88 -2.14 17.70
C LEU A 245 19.47 -3.20 16.68
N ILE A 246 20.44 -3.73 15.92
CA ILE A 246 20.19 -4.74 14.90
C ILE A 246 19.95 -6.11 15.53
N SER A 247 20.82 -6.53 16.44
CA SER A 247 20.71 -7.83 17.11
C SER A 247 19.45 -7.94 17.96
N GLY A 248 19.02 -6.83 18.58
CA GLY A 248 17.77 -6.75 19.34
C GLY A 248 16.50 -6.96 18.53
N LEU A 249 16.55 -6.85 17.19
CA LEU A 249 15.40 -7.05 16.29
C LEU A 249 15.37 -8.44 15.64
N ALA A 250 16.44 -9.23 15.75
CA ALA A 250 16.52 -10.55 15.16
C ALA A 250 15.49 -11.51 15.79
N PRO A 251 14.64 -12.18 14.99
CA PRO A 251 13.62 -13.10 15.51
C PRO A 251 14.18 -14.50 15.84
N PHE A 252 15.48 -14.71 15.70
CA PHE A 252 16.20 -15.97 15.91
C PHE A 252 17.47 -15.75 16.74
N LYS A 253 18.02 -16.84 17.25
CA LYS A 253 19.27 -16.87 18.00
C LYS A 253 20.28 -17.81 17.33
N ALA A 254 21.55 -17.66 17.65
CA ALA A 254 22.57 -18.61 17.24
C ALA A 254 22.21 -20.03 17.76
N GLY A 255 22.30 -21.04 16.88
CA GLY A 255 21.89 -22.42 17.14
C GLY A 255 20.46 -22.75 16.72
N ASP A 256 19.59 -21.79 16.47
CA ASP A 256 18.24 -22.05 15.96
C ASP A 256 18.30 -22.63 14.54
N PRO A 257 17.35 -23.48 14.14
CA PRO A 257 17.28 -24.01 12.76
C PRO A 257 17.02 -22.89 11.75
N TYR A 258 17.60 -23.03 10.56
CA TYR A 258 17.43 -22.06 9.48
C TYR A 258 15.99 -21.99 8.98
N ARG A 259 15.46 -20.76 8.82
CA ARG A 259 14.14 -20.48 8.26
C ARG A 259 14.18 -19.20 7.43
N ARG A 260 13.94 -19.34 6.13
CA ARG A 260 13.96 -18.21 5.19
C ARG A 260 12.91 -17.14 5.53
N ASP A 261 11.73 -17.56 5.97
CA ASP A 261 10.65 -16.66 6.37
C ASP A 261 11.09 -15.72 7.51
N GLN A 262 11.85 -16.24 8.49
CA GLN A 262 12.40 -15.43 9.58
C GLN A 262 13.46 -14.43 9.08
N LEU A 263 14.33 -14.82 8.13
CA LEU A 263 15.30 -13.89 7.53
C LEU A 263 14.60 -12.77 6.76
N LEU A 264 13.61 -13.12 5.95
CA LEU A 264 12.83 -12.13 5.19
C LEU A 264 12.03 -11.20 6.10
N ALA A 265 11.44 -11.72 7.17
CA ALA A 265 10.77 -10.92 8.19
C ALA A 265 11.74 -9.97 8.90
N PHE A 266 12.94 -10.44 9.24
CA PHE A 266 14.00 -9.64 9.84
C PHE A 266 14.47 -8.54 8.87
N GLN A 267 14.77 -8.88 7.62
CA GLN A 267 15.13 -7.91 6.60
C GLN A 267 14.04 -6.84 6.44
N THR A 268 12.78 -7.25 6.36
CA THR A 268 11.64 -6.32 6.24
C THR A 268 11.52 -5.39 7.45
N LYS A 269 11.72 -5.92 8.66
CA LYS A 269 11.74 -5.07 9.88
C LYS A 269 12.84 -4.01 9.81
N LEU A 270 14.05 -4.40 9.43
CA LEU A 270 15.17 -3.46 9.29
C LEU A 270 14.95 -2.45 8.16
N GLN A 271 14.41 -2.87 7.01
CA GLN A 271 14.09 -1.99 5.89
C GLN A 271 13.02 -0.93 6.23
N ASN A 272 12.10 -1.26 7.13
CA ASN A 272 11.06 -0.34 7.60
C ASN A 272 11.57 0.68 8.61
N LEU A 273 12.81 0.55 9.09
CA LEU A 273 13.41 1.55 9.96
C LEU A 273 13.90 2.75 9.15
N PRO A 274 13.50 3.98 9.52
CA PRO A 274 13.91 5.20 8.80
C PRO A 274 15.41 5.49 8.89
N GLN A 275 16.13 4.80 9.76
CA GLN A 275 17.57 4.88 9.94
C GLN A 275 18.36 4.27 8.79
N PHE A 276 17.76 3.39 7.99
CA PHE A 276 18.43 2.67 6.91
C PHE A 276 17.78 2.96 5.55
N SER A 277 18.63 3.17 4.53
CA SER A 277 18.19 3.38 3.14
C SER A 277 18.21 2.07 2.34
N SER A 278 19.03 1.12 2.73
CA SER A 278 19.14 -0.20 2.12
C SER A 278 19.52 -1.23 3.17
N VAL A 279 18.92 -2.41 3.07
CA VAL A 279 19.19 -3.56 3.96
C VAL A 279 19.16 -4.83 3.14
N SER A 280 20.17 -5.67 3.31
CA SER A 280 20.23 -7.04 2.80
C SER A 280 20.58 -7.98 3.93
N VAL A 281 19.81 -9.07 4.07
CA VAL A 281 20.04 -10.12 5.06
C VAL A 281 20.10 -11.46 4.34
N HIS A 282 21.19 -12.18 4.49
CA HIS A 282 21.35 -13.49 3.88
C HIS A 282 22.24 -14.40 4.71
N VAL A 283 22.14 -15.69 4.45
CA VAL A 283 23.03 -16.74 4.93
C VAL A 283 23.71 -17.31 3.70
N ASP A 284 25.04 -17.42 3.73
CA ASP A 284 25.80 -18.11 2.69
C ASP A 284 25.50 -19.61 2.76
N PRO A 285 25.05 -20.23 1.67
CA PRO A 285 24.76 -21.66 1.63
C PRO A 285 26.04 -22.53 1.56
N ASP A 286 27.19 -22.05 2.03
CA ASP A 286 28.41 -22.84 2.15
C ASP A 286 28.17 -24.01 3.15
N SER A 287 28.21 -25.23 2.63
CA SER A 287 27.96 -26.43 3.41
C SER A 287 28.97 -26.68 4.54
N THR A 288 30.16 -26.10 4.47
CA THR A 288 31.20 -26.23 5.51
C THR A 288 30.82 -25.54 6.82
N MET A 289 29.94 -24.52 6.77
CA MET A 289 29.52 -23.72 7.91
C MET A 289 28.10 -24.03 8.42
N HIS A 290 27.51 -25.12 7.99
CA HIS A 290 26.10 -25.45 8.25
C HIS A 290 25.71 -25.48 9.75
N GLN A 291 26.62 -25.85 10.67
CA GLN A 291 26.34 -25.94 12.11
C GLN A 291 26.19 -24.58 12.79
N ALA A 292 26.79 -23.52 12.23
CA ALA A 292 26.76 -22.17 12.76
C ALA A 292 26.93 -21.16 11.61
N ALA A 293 26.03 -21.20 10.64
CA ALA A 293 26.10 -20.37 9.43
C ALA A 293 25.92 -18.88 9.81
N PRO A 294 26.91 -18.02 9.52
CA PRO A 294 26.82 -16.61 9.85
C PRO A 294 25.68 -15.97 9.09
N VAL A 295 24.89 -15.13 9.78
CA VAL A 295 23.86 -14.32 9.15
C VAL A 295 24.47 -12.96 8.80
N GLU A 296 24.72 -12.73 7.51
CA GLU A 296 25.25 -11.46 7.04
C GLU A 296 24.13 -10.43 6.90
N VAL A 297 24.35 -9.27 7.55
CA VAL A 297 23.46 -8.10 7.49
C VAL A 297 24.22 -6.94 6.91
N ALA A 298 24.01 -6.64 5.65
CA ALA A 298 24.60 -5.49 4.97
C ALA A 298 23.61 -4.32 5.00
N LEU A 299 24.04 -3.19 5.57
CA LEU A 299 23.22 -2.00 5.81
C LEU A 299 23.84 -0.78 5.11
N THR A 300 22.97 0.11 4.65
CA THR A 300 23.37 1.48 4.28
C THR A 300 22.54 2.43 5.12
N GLU A 301 23.22 3.22 5.95
CA GLU A 301 22.55 4.21 6.80
C GLU A 301 21.91 5.33 5.96
N ALA A 302 20.69 5.70 6.27
CA ALA A 302 20.01 6.84 5.68
C ALA A 302 20.61 8.15 6.17
N LYS A 303 20.41 9.26 5.45
CA LYS A 303 20.73 10.60 5.94
C LYS A 303 19.98 10.85 7.25
N SER A 304 20.68 11.40 8.25
CA SER A 304 20.08 11.69 9.55
C SER A 304 18.98 12.74 9.47
N GLN A 305 19.09 13.68 8.54
CA GLN A 305 18.16 14.79 8.39
C GLN A 305 17.54 14.82 6.99
N ARG A 306 16.25 15.15 6.95
CA ARG A 306 15.52 15.38 5.71
C ARG A 306 14.53 16.54 5.91
N ILE A 307 14.52 17.45 4.95
CA ILE A 307 13.52 18.50 4.84
C ILE A 307 12.73 18.24 3.57
N SER A 308 11.41 18.32 3.65
CA SER A 308 10.53 18.32 2.48
C SER A 308 9.56 19.48 2.57
N VAL A 309 9.26 20.07 1.41
CA VAL A 309 8.32 21.18 1.28
C VAL A 309 7.16 20.70 0.42
N GLY A 310 5.95 21.05 0.78
CA GLY A 310 4.76 20.65 0.07
C GLY A 310 3.80 21.82 -0.14
N ALA A 311 3.05 21.74 -1.23
CA ALA A 311 1.93 22.64 -1.51
C ALA A 311 0.69 21.82 -1.86
N GLY A 312 -0.49 22.37 -1.57
CA GLY A 312 -1.74 21.68 -1.86
C GLY A 312 -2.95 22.59 -1.77
N TYR A 313 -4.10 22.02 -2.07
CA TYR A 313 -5.40 22.66 -1.93
C TYR A 313 -6.44 21.64 -1.45
N SER A 314 -7.32 22.08 -0.57
CA SER A 314 -8.48 21.32 -0.13
C SER A 314 -9.72 22.19 -0.12
N SER A 315 -10.84 21.73 -0.62
CA SER A 315 -12.12 22.44 -0.48
C SER A 315 -12.57 22.60 0.98
N ASN A 316 -12.03 21.82 1.92
CA ASN A 316 -12.29 21.94 3.35
C ASN A 316 -11.58 23.13 3.97
N THR A 317 -10.27 23.25 3.76
CA THR A 317 -9.40 24.19 4.50
C THR A 317 -8.73 25.24 3.62
N GLY A 318 -8.86 25.11 2.28
CA GLY A 318 -8.30 26.05 1.31
C GLY A 318 -6.89 25.67 0.85
N GLY A 319 -6.14 26.67 0.36
CA GLY A 319 -4.73 26.51 -0.03
C GLY A 319 -3.85 26.14 1.14
N ARG A 320 -2.83 25.28 0.90
CA ARG A 320 -1.94 24.69 1.90
C ARG A 320 -0.49 24.80 1.48
N GLY A 321 0.35 25.25 2.42
CA GLY A 321 1.80 25.09 2.40
C GLY A 321 2.25 24.25 3.58
N GLU A 322 3.27 23.40 3.39
CA GLU A 322 3.76 22.49 4.42
C GLU A 322 5.26 22.35 4.36
N ILE A 323 5.91 22.34 5.51
CA ILE A 323 7.32 22.03 5.70
C ILE A 323 7.40 20.88 6.69
N ASN A 324 8.04 19.79 6.27
CA ASN A 324 8.32 18.64 7.12
C ASN A 324 9.82 18.54 7.37
N TYR A 325 10.22 18.46 8.61
CA TYR A 325 11.58 18.18 9.05
C TYR A 325 11.62 16.85 9.79
N THR A 326 12.49 15.96 9.33
CA THR A 326 12.71 14.66 9.98
C THR A 326 14.18 14.55 10.37
N HIS A 327 14.44 14.12 11.61
CA HIS A 327 15.76 13.75 12.11
C HIS A 327 15.71 12.31 12.63
N ASN A 328 16.45 11.40 12.00
CA ASN A 328 16.38 9.96 12.27
C ASN A 328 17.27 9.48 13.43
N ASP A 329 18.06 10.37 14.02
CA ASP A 329 19.04 10.03 15.05
C ASP A 329 19.23 11.19 16.03
N LEU A 330 18.14 11.62 16.64
CA LEU A 330 18.19 12.72 17.60
C LEU A 330 18.99 12.30 18.84
N LEU A 331 19.94 13.15 19.24
CA LEU A 331 20.83 12.92 20.40
C LEU A 331 21.71 11.67 20.28
N ASN A 332 21.93 11.12 19.09
CA ASN A 332 22.65 9.86 18.84
C ASN A 332 22.03 8.66 19.60
N GLN A 333 20.70 8.65 19.76
CA GLN A 333 19.97 7.60 20.45
C GLN A 333 19.02 6.84 19.52
N ALA A 334 19.20 7.00 18.20
CA ALA A 334 18.33 6.43 17.19
C ALA A 334 16.86 6.86 17.30
N LEU A 335 16.57 7.92 18.06
CA LEU A 335 15.25 8.52 18.18
C LEU A 335 14.91 9.30 16.92
N GLN A 336 13.70 9.10 16.40
CA GLN A 336 13.21 9.82 15.23
C GLN A 336 12.38 11.04 15.68
N LEU A 337 12.84 12.24 15.31
CA LEU A 337 12.07 13.47 15.43
C LEU A 337 11.36 13.76 14.11
N ASN A 338 10.06 13.95 14.15
CA ASN A 338 9.24 14.42 13.03
C ASN A 338 8.60 15.75 13.41
N SER A 339 8.89 16.82 12.66
CA SER A 339 8.29 18.15 12.87
C SER A 339 7.57 18.60 11.62
N VAL A 340 6.38 19.16 11.79
CA VAL A 340 5.52 19.63 10.69
C VAL A 340 5.06 21.05 10.98
N LEU A 341 5.35 21.96 10.06
CA LEU A 341 4.71 23.26 9.98
C LEU A 341 3.75 23.26 8.78
N ARG A 342 2.46 23.37 9.05
CA ARG A 342 1.41 23.43 8.04
C ARG A 342 0.60 24.70 8.16
N ILE A 343 0.47 25.43 7.07
CA ILE A 343 -0.31 26.66 6.98
C ILE A 343 -1.36 26.48 5.91
N GLU A 344 -2.61 26.54 6.33
CA GLU A 344 -3.80 26.50 5.47
C GLU A 344 -4.64 27.77 5.69
N GLN A 345 -5.55 28.09 4.79
CA GLN A 345 -6.39 29.30 4.94
C GLN A 345 -7.24 29.29 6.22
N LYS A 346 -7.70 28.11 6.66
CA LYS A 346 -8.57 27.96 7.83
C LYS A 346 -7.92 27.23 9.00
N ARG A 347 -6.67 26.80 8.87
CA ARG A 347 -5.96 26.06 9.91
C ARG A 347 -4.46 26.32 9.81
N GLN A 348 -3.80 26.50 10.96
CA GLN A 348 -2.35 26.52 11.08
C GLN A 348 -1.95 25.48 12.12
N THR A 349 -0.93 24.69 11.82
CA THR A 349 -0.45 23.63 12.72
C THR A 349 1.06 23.67 12.79
N LEU A 350 1.60 23.67 13.98
CA LEU A 350 3.00 23.33 14.27
C LEU A 350 2.99 22.11 15.17
N SER A 351 3.68 21.06 14.79
CA SER A 351 3.79 19.84 15.60
C SER A 351 5.18 19.24 15.57
N ALA A 352 5.56 18.57 16.64
CA ALA A 352 6.77 17.80 16.74
C ALA A 352 6.48 16.51 17.50
N THR A 353 6.99 15.38 16.99
CA THR A 353 6.86 14.07 17.61
C THR A 353 8.21 13.37 17.62
N LEU A 354 8.57 12.83 18.76
CA LEU A 354 9.76 12.02 18.97
C LEU A 354 9.33 10.57 19.14
N ASP A 355 9.82 9.69 18.28
CA ASP A 355 9.49 8.27 18.25
C ASP A 355 10.71 7.43 18.59
N SER A 356 10.54 6.43 19.46
CA SER A 356 11.54 5.39 19.67
C SER A 356 11.49 4.35 18.56
N ILE A 357 12.56 3.57 18.39
CA ILE A 357 12.56 2.44 17.45
C ILE A 357 11.62 1.35 17.97
N PRO A 358 10.83 0.71 17.07
CA PRO A 358 10.03 -0.46 17.43
C PRO A 358 10.90 -1.63 17.90
N ASN A 359 10.47 -2.33 18.95
CA ASN A 359 11.11 -3.57 19.41
C ASN A 359 10.69 -4.78 18.55
N GLN A 360 11.12 -6.00 18.92
CA GLN A 360 10.77 -7.25 18.21
C GLN A 360 9.26 -7.48 18.08
N GLU A 361 8.49 -7.04 19.07
CA GLU A 361 7.02 -7.20 19.12
C GLU A 361 6.29 -6.05 18.37
N GLY A 362 7.03 -5.17 17.70
CA GLY A 362 6.48 -4.02 16.99
C GLY A 362 5.96 -2.92 17.91
N ARG A 363 6.50 -2.79 19.15
CA ARG A 363 6.15 -1.75 20.13
C ARG A 363 7.14 -0.60 20.08
N TRP A 364 6.62 0.65 20.11
CA TRP A 364 7.42 1.86 20.25
C TRP A 364 6.70 2.88 21.14
N PHE A 365 7.46 3.83 21.66
CA PHE A 365 6.96 4.95 22.44
C PHE A 365 7.09 6.25 21.65
N SER A 366 6.13 7.14 21.83
CA SER A 366 6.15 8.46 21.22
C SER A 366 5.88 9.53 22.27
N ALA A 367 6.60 10.65 22.16
CA ALA A 367 6.33 11.88 22.90
C ALA A 367 6.18 13.02 21.89
N GLY A 368 5.18 13.88 22.06
CA GLY A 368 4.96 14.92 21.08
C GLY A 368 4.20 16.12 21.63
N GLY A 369 4.24 17.20 20.84
CA GLY A 369 3.46 18.41 21.12
C GLY A 369 2.94 19.03 19.84
N SER A 370 1.84 19.76 19.93
CA SER A 370 1.30 20.54 18.83
C SER A 370 0.65 21.84 19.27
N LEU A 371 0.73 22.82 18.36
CA LEU A 371 -0.01 24.07 18.41
C LEU A 371 -0.89 24.14 17.17
N ASP A 372 -2.21 24.22 17.39
CA ASP A 372 -3.20 24.28 16.32
C ASP A 372 -4.06 25.54 16.47
N ARG A 373 -4.15 26.35 15.42
CA ARG A 373 -5.14 27.42 15.31
C ARG A 373 -6.10 27.11 14.18
N THR A 374 -7.41 27.20 14.45
CA THR A 374 -8.43 26.98 13.41
C THR A 374 -9.48 28.09 13.42
N PHE A 375 -9.97 28.45 12.20
CA PHE A 375 -11.13 29.31 12.04
C PHE A 375 -12.10 28.61 11.06
N ILE A 376 -13.04 27.86 11.61
CA ILE A 376 -13.96 27.01 10.83
C ILE A 376 -15.39 27.23 11.35
N GLN A 377 -16.33 27.53 10.44
CA GLN A 377 -17.74 27.74 10.76
C GLN A 377 -17.95 28.78 11.87
N GLN A 378 -17.28 29.93 11.75
CA GLN A 378 -17.33 31.07 12.72
C GLN A 378 -16.87 30.68 14.15
N LEU A 379 -16.18 29.54 14.29
CA LEU A 379 -15.52 29.14 15.52
C LEU A 379 -14.01 29.30 15.36
N GLU A 380 -13.42 30.15 16.19
CA GLU A 380 -11.96 30.19 16.34
C GLU A 380 -11.54 29.32 17.50
N THR A 381 -10.48 28.52 17.30
CA THR A 381 -9.86 27.75 18.38
C THR A 381 -8.35 27.85 18.29
N MET A 382 -7.72 28.04 19.44
CA MET A 382 -6.27 27.88 19.63
C MET A 382 -6.05 26.75 20.60
N ARG A 383 -5.27 25.73 20.21
CA ARG A 383 -5.05 24.54 20.99
C ARG A 383 -3.58 24.21 21.15
N GLU A 384 -3.19 23.99 22.37
CA GLU A 384 -1.90 23.48 22.80
C GLU A 384 -2.09 22.04 23.26
N LYS A 385 -1.24 21.14 22.81
CA LYS A 385 -1.35 19.72 23.15
C LYS A 385 0.03 19.12 23.41
N VAL A 386 0.14 18.31 24.46
CA VAL A 386 1.28 17.44 24.75
C VAL A 386 0.76 16.02 24.84
N SER A 387 1.46 15.09 24.24
CA SER A 387 1.06 13.69 24.21
C SER A 387 2.21 12.74 24.48
N LEU A 388 1.92 11.70 25.23
CA LEU A 388 2.77 10.51 25.39
C LEU A 388 1.97 9.32 24.88
N SER A 389 2.60 8.42 24.14
CA SER A 389 1.90 7.22 23.69
C SER A 389 2.78 5.99 23.68
N ARG A 390 2.13 4.84 23.92
CA ARG A 390 2.66 3.52 23.65
C ARG A 390 1.91 2.94 22.46
N ASN A 391 2.65 2.57 21.44
CA ASN A 391 2.14 2.09 20.18
C ASN A 391 2.61 0.65 19.96
N GLN A 392 1.80 -0.14 19.24
CA GLN A 392 2.17 -1.49 18.82
C GLN A 392 1.51 -1.81 17.48
N LEU A 393 2.30 -2.33 16.54
CA LEU A 393 1.83 -2.88 15.27
C LEU A 393 2.11 -4.38 15.23
N ALA A 394 1.06 -5.19 15.23
CA ALA A 394 1.12 -6.64 15.15
C ALA A 394 0.28 -7.14 13.97
N GLY A 395 0.93 -7.44 12.84
CA GLY A 395 0.25 -7.80 11.61
C GLY A 395 -0.71 -6.71 11.12
N ALA A 396 -2.00 -7.05 11.02
CA ALA A 396 -3.06 -6.12 10.58
C ALA A 396 -3.60 -5.21 11.69
N VAL A 397 -3.19 -5.42 12.95
CA VAL A 397 -3.71 -4.71 14.12
C VAL A 397 -2.69 -3.70 14.64
N GLU A 398 -3.10 -2.45 14.71
CA GLU A 398 -2.38 -1.38 15.38
C GLU A 398 -3.11 -0.99 16.66
N THR A 399 -2.42 -1.04 17.81
CA THR A 399 -2.94 -0.58 19.09
C THR A 399 -2.15 0.62 19.59
N ARG A 400 -2.83 1.61 20.15
CA ARG A 400 -2.22 2.80 20.73
C ARG A 400 -2.89 3.13 22.05
N VAL A 401 -2.09 3.51 23.04
CA VAL A 401 -2.57 4.09 24.28
C VAL A 401 -1.91 5.44 24.43
N PHE A 402 -2.72 6.49 24.61
CA PHE A 402 -2.27 7.87 24.68
C PHE A 402 -2.58 8.45 26.04
N LEU A 403 -1.67 9.24 26.57
CA LEU A 403 -1.92 10.22 27.61
C LEU A 403 -1.76 11.61 26.96
N ASN A 404 -2.86 12.34 26.84
CA ASN A 404 -2.91 13.62 26.17
C ASN A 404 -3.31 14.72 27.18
N TRP A 405 -2.42 15.66 27.41
CA TRP A 405 -2.80 16.93 28.00
C TRP A 405 -3.04 17.97 26.91
N GLN A 406 -4.16 18.70 26.99
CA GLN A 406 -4.40 19.81 26.09
C GLN A 406 -5.11 20.97 26.78
N ARG A 407 -4.80 22.16 26.30
CA ARG A 407 -5.49 23.41 26.61
C ARG A 407 -6.04 24.00 25.30
N GLU A 408 -7.29 24.37 25.31
CA GLU A 408 -7.97 24.94 24.14
C GLU A 408 -8.66 26.24 24.54
N ASP A 409 -8.29 27.34 23.85
CA ASP A 409 -8.99 28.59 23.84
C ASP A 409 -9.98 28.57 22.66
N ARG A 410 -11.29 28.67 22.94
CA ARG A 410 -12.34 28.65 21.93
C ARG A 410 -13.18 29.91 21.96
N ALA A 411 -13.37 30.55 20.82
CA ALA A 411 -14.15 31.79 20.65
C ALA A 411 -15.21 31.60 19.53
N PRO A 412 -16.40 31.10 19.85
CA PRO A 412 -17.50 31.03 18.90
C PRO A 412 -18.08 32.43 18.69
N LYS A 413 -18.28 32.84 17.42
CA LYS A 413 -18.83 34.15 17.11
C LYS A 413 -20.27 34.32 17.61
N GLY A 414 -20.49 35.23 18.53
CA GLY A 414 -21.80 35.43 19.18
C GLY A 414 -22.15 34.39 20.25
N GLY A 415 -21.19 33.57 20.66
CA GLY A 415 -21.31 32.57 21.71
C GLY A 415 -20.38 32.86 22.89
N LEU A 416 -20.23 31.89 23.79
CA LEU A 416 -19.42 32.03 25.00
C LEU A 416 -17.96 31.68 24.73
N HIS A 417 -17.08 32.68 24.96
CA HIS A 417 -15.63 32.44 24.97
C HIS A 417 -15.24 31.56 26.16
N GLN A 418 -14.46 30.50 25.93
CA GLN A 418 -14.05 29.57 26.98
C GLN A 418 -12.62 29.08 26.74
N ILE A 419 -11.90 28.88 27.83
CA ILE A 419 -10.65 28.16 27.87
C ILE A 419 -10.93 26.83 28.56
N ASN A 420 -10.68 25.73 27.87
CA ASN A 420 -10.88 24.37 28.38
C ASN A 420 -9.55 23.65 28.46
N GLN A 421 -9.33 22.91 29.52
CA GLN A 421 -8.17 22.01 29.63
C GLN A 421 -8.61 20.59 29.96
N THR A 422 -7.79 19.63 29.53
CA THR A 422 -8.09 18.22 29.75
C THR A 422 -6.80 17.39 29.76
N LEU A 423 -6.68 16.52 30.72
CA LEU A 423 -5.80 15.37 30.66
C LEU A 423 -6.66 14.15 30.34
N MET A 424 -6.44 13.55 29.16
CA MET A 424 -7.22 12.42 28.67
C MET A 424 -6.33 11.17 28.53
N LEU A 425 -6.79 10.06 29.08
CA LEU A 425 -6.28 8.74 28.73
C LEU A 425 -7.16 8.17 27.61
N ASP A 426 -6.54 7.79 26.47
CA ASP A 426 -7.25 7.34 25.25
C ASP A 426 -6.61 6.04 24.74
N GLY A 427 -7.42 5.05 24.43
CA GLY A 427 -7.05 3.80 23.76
C GLY A 427 -7.60 3.78 22.33
N GLN A 428 -6.78 3.34 21.38
CA GLN A 428 -7.15 3.18 19.99
C GLN A 428 -6.74 1.80 19.49
N ILE A 429 -7.65 1.15 18.77
CA ILE A 429 -7.38 -0.09 18.02
C ILE A 429 -7.76 0.17 16.57
N ARG A 430 -6.84 -0.11 15.66
CA ARG A 430 -7.06 -0.12 14.21
C ARG A 430 -6.79 -1.50 13.66
N TYR A 431 -7.76 -2.05 12.98
CA TYR A 431 -7.62 -3.27 12.19
C TYR A 431 -7.70 -2.88 10.72
N ARG A 432 -6.74 -3.36 9.91
CA ARG A 432 -6.72 -3.10 8.47
C ARG A 432 -6.39 -4.38 7.71
N SER A 433 -7.34 -4.82 6.91
CA SER A 433 -7.20 -5.94 5.99
C SER A 433 -7.72 -5.50 4.63
N ILE A 434 -6.85 -4.91 3.81
CA ILE A 434 -7.16 -4.37 2.48
C ILE A 434 -6.09 -4.82 1.48
N ASP A 435 -6.51 -5.04 0.24
CA ASP A 435 -5.65 -5.51 -0.85
C ASP A 435 -4.56 -4.50 -1.23
N ASN A 436 -4.88 -3.22 -1.27
CA ASN A 436 -3.96 -2.14 -1.63
C ASN A 436 -4.20 -0.90 -0.77
N PRO A 437 -3.20 -0.43 0.02
CA PRO A 437 -3.36 0.74 0.88
C PRO A 437 -3.64 2.06 0.16
N LEU A 438 -3.15 2.22 -1.09
CA LEU A 438 -3.35 3.45 -1.87
C LEU A 438 -4.63 3.42 -2.69
N PHE A 439 -5.00 2.27 -3.24
CA PHE A 439 -6.14 2.09 -4.13
C PHE A 439 -6.94 0.84 -3.73
N PRO A 440 -7.56 0.84 -2.53
CA PRO A 440 -8.24 -0.35 -2.04
C PRO A 440 -9.44 -0.70 -2.93
N ARG A 441 -9.56 -1.98 -3.22
CA ARG A 441 -10.69 -2.55 -3.95
C ARG A 441 -11.42 -3.62 -3.15
N ASP A 442 -10.70 -4.30 -2.27
CA ASP A 442 -11.21 -5.40 -1.47
C ASP A 442 -10.70 -5.31 -0.03
N GLY A 443 -11.58 -5.64 0.91
CA GLY A 443 -11.25 -5.71 2.32
C GLY A 443 -11.92 -4.67 3.20
N SER A 444 -11.41 -4.51 4.41
CA SER A 444 -11.98 -3.60 5.40
C SER A 444 -10.94 -2.93 6.29
N ALA A 445 -11.33 -1.79 6.85
CA ALA A 445 -10.58 -1.08 7.89
C ALA A 445 -11.54 -0.65 9.01
N THR A 446 -11.16 -0.97 10.24
CA THR A 446 -11.94 -0.63 11.43
C THR A 446 -11.08 0.18 12.40
N GLU A 447 -11.62 1.24 12.93
CA GLU A 447 -11.01 2.02 13.99
C GLU A 447 -11.97 2.09 15.19
N LEU A 448 -11.47 1.73 16.35
CA LEU A 448 -12.17 1.87 17.64
C LEU A 448 -11.34 2.79 18.53
N ARG A 449 -11.99 3.74 19.21
CA ARG A 449 -11.36 4.58 20.22
C ARG A 449 -12.23 4.67 21.45
N ILE A 450 -11.60 4.63 22.61
CA ILE A 450 -12.24 4.85 23.91
C ILE A 450 -11.28 5.59 24.81
N GLY A 451 -11.74 6.66 25.43
CA GLY A 451 -10.91 7.42 26.36
C GLY A 451 -11.74 8.42 27.14
N GLY A 452 -11.15 8.96 28.20
CA GLY A 452 -11.84 9.91 29.07
C GLY A 452 -10.91 10.81 29.84
N GLY A 453 -11.49 11.87 30.39
CA GLY A 453 -10.85 12.82 31.31
C GLY A 453 -11.71 13.00 32.54
N SER A 454 -11.07 13.35 33.66
CA SER A 454 -11.75 13.60 34.93
C SER A 454 -11.36 14.93 35.56
N LYS A 455 -12.33 15.59 36.15
CA LYS A 455 -12.13 16.83 36.93
C LYS A 455 -11.14 16.65 38.07
N GLU A 456 -11.06 15.47 38.62
CA GLU A 456 -10.09 15.16 39.66
C GLU A 456 -8.65 15.12 39.13
N VAL A 457 -8.47 15.01 37.78
CA VAL A 457 -7.16 14.86 37.14
C VAL A 457 -7.03 15.82 35.94
N LEU A 458 -6.80 17.10 36.26
CA LEU A 458 -6.48 18.15 35.27
C LEU A 458 -7.47 18.29 34.08
N SER A 459 -8.75 17.95 34.29
CA SER A 459 -9.79 18.20 33.28
C SER A 459 -10.90 19.10 33.83
N ASP A 460 -11.44 19.96 32.98
CA ASP A 460 -12.54 20.87 33.39
C ASP A 460 -13.90 20.16 33.43
N GLN A 461 -14.00 18.95 32.81
CA GLN A 461 -15.22 18.16 32.82
C GLN A 461 -14.90 16.65 32.88
N ASP A 462 -15.77 15.91 33.58
CA ASP A 462 -15.80 14.44 33.52
C ASP A 462 -16.45 13.99 32.24
N PHE A 463 -15.77 13.15 31.46
CA PHE A 463 -16.33 12.58 30.25
C PHE A 463 -15.69 11.25 29.86
N LEU A 464 -16.47 10.40 29.19
CA LEU A 464 -16.00 9.20 28.50
C LEU A 464 -16.37 9.36 27.02
N ARG A 465 -15.40 9.26 26.13
CA ARG A 465 -15.58 9.33 24.69
C ARG A 465 -15.41 7.96 24.06
N THR A 466 -16.35 7.58 23.23
CA THR A 466 -16.28 6.39 22.38
C THR A 466 -16.39 6.79 20.92
N TYR A 467 -15.69 6.09 20.06
CA TYR A 467 -15.73 6.32 18.62
C TYR A 467 -15.46 5.03 17.86
N VAL A 468 -16.24 4.78 16.82
CA VAL A 468 -16.07 3.70 15.88
C VAL A 468 -16.15 4.22 14.47
N ARG A 469 -15.24 3.76 13.61
CA ARG A 469 -15.31 3.91 12.16
C ARG A 469 -15.09 2.55 11.53
N HIS A 470 -15.94 2.19 10.57
CA HIS A 470 -15.76 1.01 9.74
C HIS A 470 -15.84 1.41 8.26
N GLN A 471 -14.90 0.91 7.47
CA GLN A 471 -14.82 1.10 6.02
C GLN A 471 -14.72 -0.28 5.37
N PHE A 472 -15.45 -0.46 4.30
CA PHE A 472 -15.54 -1.73 3.59
C PHE A 472 -15.50 -1.47 2.09
N TRP A 473 -14.65 -2.19 1.38
CA TRP A 473 -14.51 -2.19 -0.07
C TRP A 473 -14.89 -3.56 -0.60
N TYR A 474 -15.80 -3.59 -1.55
CA TYR A 474 -16.29 -4.82 -2.16
C TYR A 474 -16.14 -4.74 -3.68
N PRO A 475 -15.30 -5.61 -4.31
CA PRO A 475 -15.12 -5.62 -5.75
C PRO A 475 -16.33 -6.24 -6.45
N ILE A 476 -16.95 -5.51 -7.38
CA ILE A 476 -18.01 -6.01 -8.25
C ILE A 476 -17.42 -6.25 -9.63
N GLY A 477 -17.01 -7.49 -9.92
CA GLY A 477 -16.27 -7.83 -11.13
C GLY A 477 -14.90 -7.15 -11.21
N LYS A 478 -14.40 -6.90 -12.43
CA LYS A 478 -13.02 -6.41 -12.62
C LYS A 478 -12.89 -4.87 -12.54
N ARG A 479 -13.98 -4.12 -12.73
CA ARG A 479 -13.95 -2.66 -12.93
C ARG A 479 -14.77 -1.85 -11.92
N HIS A 480 -15.47 -2.47 -11.00
CA HIS A 480 -16.36 -1.78 -10.08
C HIS A 480 -15.94 -2.03 -8.64
N VAL A 481 -16.19 -1.06 -7.78
CA VAL A 481 -16.00 -1.17 -6.33
C VAL A 481 -17.19 -0.53 -5.63
N LEU A 482 -17.78 -1.24 -4.70
CA LEU A 482 -18.74 -0.68 -3.76
C LEU A 482 -17.97 -0.32 -2.49
N PHE A 483 -18.01 0.95 -2.12
CA PHE A 483 -17.42 1.45 -0.88
C PHE A 483 -18.52 1.81 0.12
N LEU A 484 -18.39 1.29 1.32
CA LEU A 484 -19.26 1.58 2.45
C LEU A 484 -18.43 2.16 3.59
N ARG A 485 -18.94 3.20 4.24
CA ARG A 485 -18.33 3.76 5.44
C ARG A 485 -19.42 4.07 6.46
N GLY A 486 -19.20 3.69 7.70
CA GLY A 486 -20.00 4.06 8.85
C GLY A 486 -19.11 4.64 9.94
N GLU A 487 -19.56 5.73 10.56
CA GLU A 487 -18.89 6.33 11.72
C GLU A 487 -19.92 6.66 12.79
N MET A 488 -19.59 6.37 14.03
CA MET A 488 -20.39 6.72 15.19
C MET A 488 -19.50 7.17 16.34
N GLY A 489 -19.90 8.22 17.02
CA GLY A 489 -19.20 8.71 18.18
C GLY A 489 -20.15 9.21 19.26
N TYR A 490 -19.78 8.96 20.52
CA TYR A 490 -20.51 9.45 21.69
C TYR A 490 -19.55 9.90 22.77
N THR A 491 -19.73 11.14 23.24
CA THR A 491 -19.05 11.68 24.42
C THR A 491 -20.05 11.73 25.57
N PHE A 492 -19.96 10.77 26.46
CA PHE A 492 -20.76 10.67 27.67
C PHE A 492 -20.28 11.73 28.67
N ALA A 493 -21.07 12.75 28.90
CA ALA A 493 -20.80 13.83 29.83
C ALA A 493 -22.10 14.51 30.22
N PRO A 494 -22.17 15.18 31.39
CA PRO A 494 -23.33 16.01 31.78
C PRO A 494 -23.58 17.14 30.79
N SER A 495 -22.52 17.72 30.24
CA SER A 495 -22.57 18.85 29.31
C SER A 495 -21.38 18.79 28.34
N ARG A 496 -21.50 19.47 27.18
CA ARG A 496 -20.36 19.68 26.26
C ARG A 496 -19.38 20.78 26.72
N PHE A 497 -19.81 21.61 27.67
CA PHE A 497 -18.97 22.69 28.21
C PHE A 497 -17.85 22.11 29.08
N GLY A 498 -16.67 22.71 28.99
CA GLY A 498 -15.46 22.19 29.66
C GLY A 498 -14.77 21.05 28.90
N ILE A 499 -15.31 20.60 27.76
CA ILE A 499 -14.71 19.58 26.91
C ILE A 499 -14.13 20.25 25.67
N PRO A 500 -12.82 20.07 25.36
CA PRO A 500 -12.23 20.59 24.14
C PRO A 500 -12.90 20.05 22.87
N GLN A 501 -12.94 20.88 21.82
CA GLN A 501 -13.63 20.60 20.56
C GLN A 501 -13.10 19.33 19.83
N GLU A 502 -11.86 18.92 20.11
CA GLU A 502 -11.29 17.67 19.57
C GLU A 502 -12.02 16.42 20.09
N TYR A 503 -12.59 16.50 21.28
CA TYR A 503 -13.28 15.36 21.91
C TYR A 503 -14.82 15.42 21.72
N LEU A 504 -15.30 16.44 21.04
CA LEU A 504 -16.66 16.57 20.54
C LEU A 504 -16.72 16.33 19.03
N PHE A 505 -17.90 16.27 18.45
CA PHE A 505 -18.10 15.85 17.08
C PHE A 505 -18.74 16.94 16.22
N ARG A 506 -18.25 17.06 14.98
CA ARG A 506 -18.86 17.84 13.89
C ARG A 506 -18.78 17.04 12.60
N ALA A 507 -19.79 17.14 11.73
CA ALA A 507 -19.83 16.52 10.43
C ALA A 507 -19.92 17.56 9.29
N GLY A 508 -19.87 17.10 8.03
CA GLY A 508 -19.83 17.91 6.82
C GLY A 508 -18.44 17.96 6.18
N GLY A 509 -18.38 18.00 4.86
CA GLY A 509 -17.16 18.02 4.06
C GLY A 509 -16.79 16.66 3.48
N ILE A 510 -15.61 16.58 2.88
CA ILE A 510 -15.13 15.44 2.06
C ILE A 510 -15.15 14.11 2.84
N GLN A 511 -14.82 14.14 4.12
CA GLN A 511 -14.61 12.93 4.91
C GLN A 511 -15.85 12.46 5.68
N SER A 512 -16.98 13.16 5.62
CA SER A 512 -18.20 12.76 6.33
C SER A 512 -19.44 12.87 5.45
N VAL A 513 -20.04 14.06 5.30
CA VAL A 513 -21.23 14.29 4.49
C VAL A 513 -20.92 15.33 3.41
N ARG A 514 -20.66 14.86 2.19
CA ARG A 514 -20.47 15.74 1.01
C ARG A 514 -21.78 16.45 0.67
N GLY A 515 -21.69 17.61 0.02
CA GLY A 515 -22.84 18.49 -0.18
C GLY A 515 -23.02 19.51 0.95
N TYR A 516 -22.38 19.32 2.10
CA TYR A 516 -22.31 20.26 3.21
C TYR A 516 -20.89 20.81 3.38
N ALA A 517 -20.78 22.05 3.88
CA ALA A 517 -19.48 22.66 4.13
C ALA A 517 -18.72 21.91 5.25
N PHE A 518 -17.40 22.01 5.24
CA PHE A 518 -16.56 21.34 6.23
C PHE A 518 -16.95 21.71 7.65
N GLN A 519 -17.25 20.72 8.49
CA GLN A 519 -17.67 20.85 9.89
C GLN A 519 -18.88 21.77 10.10
N SER A 520 -19.81 21.84 9.15
CA SER A 520 -21.02 22.68 9.25
C SER A 520 -22.21 21.98 9.89
N LEU A 521 -22.15 20.70 10.13
CA LEU A 521 -23.15 19.92 10.85
C LEU A 521 -22.67 19.72 12.29
N GLY A 522 -23.41 20.26 13.25
CA GLY A 522 -23.04 20.32 14.66
C GLY A 522 -24.02 21.19 15.46
N VAL A 523 -23.64 21.55 16.66
CA VAL A 523 -24.46 22.37 17.54
C VAL A 523 -24.25 23.88 17.25
N HIS A 524 -25.32 24.63 17.12
CA HIS A 524 -25.23 26.08 16.93
C HIS A 524 -25.02 26.79 18.28
N GLU A 525 -24.03 27.66 18.33
CA GLU A 525 -23.74 28.56 19.45
C GLU A 525 -23.49 29.96 18.89
N GLY A 526 -24.48 30.84 19.00
CA GLY A 526 -24.50 32.12 18.28
C GLY A 526 -24.51 31.89 16.75
N GLN A 527 -23.51 32.46 16.05
CA GLN A 527 -23.31 32.26 14.61
C GLN A 527 -22.37 31.10 14.30
N ALA A 528 -21.74 30.51 15.32
CA ALA A 528 -20.75 29.44 15.15
C ALA A 528 -21.39 28.05 15.19
N VAL A 529 -20.73 27.09 14.55
CA VAL A 529 -21.02 25.67 14.71
C VAL A 529 -19.94 25.02 15.56
N VAL A 530 -20.33 24.54 16.73
CA VAL A 530 -19.46 23.86 17.70
C VAL A 530 -19.71 22.37 17.71
N GLY A 531 -18.82 21.60 18.35
CA GLY A 531 -18.98 20.17 18.49
C GLY A 531 -20.15 19.77 19.37
N GLY A 532 -20.88 18.74 18.96
CA GLY A 532 -21.87 18.04 19.75
C GLY A 532 -21.28 16.79 20.40
N ARG A 533 -21.99 16.23 21.39
CA ARG A 533 -21.57 15.00 22.09
C ARG A 533 -21.82 13.73 21.31
N VAL A 534 -22.63 13.77 20.26
CA VAL A 534 -23.02 12.60 19.45
C VAL A 534 -22.77 12.90 17.99
N MET A 535 -22.33 11.89 17.25
CA MET A 535 -22.22 11.90 15.79
C MET A 535 -22.59 10.54 15.21
N ALA A 536 -23.27 10.58 14.08
CA ALA A 536 -23.47 9.41 13.23
C ALA A 536 -23.32 9.85 11.76
N THR A 537 -22.48 9.14 10.99
CA THR A 537 -22.34 9.38 9.55
C THR A 537 -22.25 8.05 8.80
N GLY A 538 -22.77 8.03 7.56
CA GLY A 538 -22.71 6.89 6.67
C GLY A 538 -22.48 7.33 5.23
N THR A 539 -21.77 6.51 4.46
CA THR A 539 -21.51 6.71 3.04
C THR A 539 -21.73 5.41 2.30
N ILE A 540 -22.43 5.50 1.18
CA ILE A 540 -22.49 4.47 0.14
C ILE A 540 -21.96 5.10 -1.13
N GLU A 541 -20.92 4.51 -1.72
CA GLU A 541 -20.30 4.99 -2.95
C GLU A 541 -20.08 3.81 -3.90
N TYR A 542 -20.39 4.01 -5.17
CA TYR A 542 -20.15 3.07 -6.24
C TYR A 542 -19.18 3.68 -7.23
N ASP A 543 -18.01 3.05 -7.35
CA ASP A 543 -16.95 3.43 -8.28
C ASP A 543 -16.97 2.55 -9.53
N HIS A 544 -16.97 3.18 -10.71
CA HIS A 544 -16.83 2.55 -12.00
C HIS A 544 -15.52 2.97 -12.67
N TRP A 545 -14.57 2.04 -12.82
CA TRP A 545 -13.30 2.29 -13.49
C TRP A 545 -13.44 2.10 -15.00
N ILE A 546 -13.41 3.22 -15.75
CA ILE A 546 -13.51 3.25 -17.22
C ILE A 546 -12.20 2.77 -17.82
N THR A 547 -11.08 3.27 -17.31
CA THR A 547 -9.72 2.85 -17.65
C THR A 547 -9.00 2.34 -16.39
N PRO A 548 -7.77 1.78 -16.48
CA PRO A 548 -6.99 1.43 -15.29
C PRO A 548 -6.74 2.60 -14.34
N THR A 549 -6.74 3.85 -14.83
CA THR A 549 -6.39 5.05 -14.08
C THR A 549 -7.56 6.01 -13.84
N TRP A 550 -8.59 6.03 -14.69
CA TRP A 550 -9.73 6.93 -14.59
C TRP A 550 -11.02 6.20 -14.29
N GLY A 551 -11.81 6.73 -13.39
CA GLY A 551 -13.12 6.22 -13.00
C GLY A 551 -14.12 7.34 -12.72
N ALA A 552 -15.38 6.95 -12.63
CA ALA A 552 -16.49 7.77 -12.15
C ALA A 552 -17.08 7.16 -10.90
N ALA A 553 -17.63 7.99 -10.04
CA ALA A 553 -18.31 7.58 -8.82
C ALA A 553 -19.69 8.22 -8.70
N ILE A 554 -20.61 7.51 -8.09
CA ILE A 554 -21.87 8.05 -7.57
C ILE A 554 -21.96 7.71 -6.08
N PHE A 555 -22.51 8.61 -5.29
CA PHE A 555 -22.53 8.42 -3.85
C PHE A 555 -23.72 9.08 -3.18
N THR A 556 -24.03 8.57 -2.00
CA THR A 556 -24.93 9.18 -1.03
C THR A 556 -24.27 9.13 0.33
N ASP A 557 -24.22 10.27 0.98
CA ASP A 557 -23.75 10.44 2.36
C ASP A 557 -24.92 10.86 3.24
N VAL A 558 -24.97 10.34 4.45
CA VAL A 558 -25.94 10.71 5.47
C VAL A 558 -25.25 10.95 6.79
N GLY A 559 -25.66 11.94 7.57
CA GLY A 559 -25.11 12.10 8.91
C GLY A 559 -25.39 13.44 9.53
N ASP A 560 -25.09 13.51 10.83
CA ASP A 560 -25.17 14.72 11.64
C ASP A 560 -24.31 14.60 12.89
N ALA A 561 -24.12 15.73 13.58
CA ALA A 561 -23.58 15.77 14.93
C ALA A 561 -24.41 16.69 15.80
N ALA A 562 -24.76 16.25 16.99
CA ALA A 562 -25.68 16.92 17.88
C ALA A 562 -25.29 16.73 19.36
N ASP A 563 -25.96 17.42 20.26
CA ASP A 563 -25.70 17.32 21.70
C ASP A 563 -26.37 16.11 22.38
N SER A 564 -27.31 15.45 21.70
CA SER A 564 -27.95 14.22 22.17
C SER A 564 -28.41 13.36 20.98
N LEU A 565 -28.64 12.06 21.22
CA LEU A 565 -29.21 11.15 20.21
C LEU A 565 -30.58 11.62 19.70
N ARG A 566 -31.39 12.25 20.56
CA ARG A 566 -32.73 12.74 20.19
C ARG A 566 -32.69 13.99 19.32
N SER A 567 -31.61 14.75 19.39
CA SER A 567 -31.41 15.98 18.60
C SER A 567 -30.63 15.74 17.29
N LEU A 568 -30.24 14.51 17.00
CA LEU A 568 -29.70 14.17 15.69
C LEU A 568 -30.77 14.35 14.61
N ASP A 569 -30.48 15.20 13.64
CA ASP A 569 -31.27 15.41 12.45
C ASP A 569 -30.40 15.11 11.23
N LEU A 570 -30.53 13.90 10.67
CA LEU A 570 -29.62 13.38 9.67
C LEU A 570 -29.74 14.16 8.35
N ALA A 571 -28.66 14.84 7.99
CA ALA A 571 -28.52 15.53 6.71
C ALA A 571 -28.11 14.54 5.62
N VAL A 572 -28.73 14.64 4.44
CA VAL A 572 -28.41 13.81 3.28
C VAL A 572 -27.68 14.66 2.23
N GLY A 573 -26.57 14.13 1.75
CA GLY A 573 -25.83 14.66 0.61
C GLY A 573 -25.67 13.58 -0.46
N TYR A 574 -25.86 13.94 -1.72
CA TYR A 574 -25.72 13.00 -2.82
C TYR A 574 -25.02 13.68 -4.00
N GLY A 575 -24.33 12.89 -4.81
CA GLY A 575 -23.55 13.45 -5.90
C GLY A 575 -22.87 12.42 -6.79
N ALA A 576 -22.06 12.96 -7.66
CA ALA A 576 -21.20 12.20 -8.55
C ALA A 576 -19.80 12.79 -8.58
N GLY A 577 -18.82 12.00 -8.97
CA GLY A 577 -17.44 12.44 -8.99
C GLY A 577 -16.57 11.68 -9.97
N ILE A 578 -15.36 12.21 -10.16
CA ILE A 578 -14.31 11.62 -10.96
C ILE A 578 -13.27 11.04 -9.99
N ARG A 579 -12.74 9.88 -10.34
CA ARG A 579 -11.67 9.19 -9.62
C ARG A 579 -10.46 9.09 -10.52
N TRP A 580 -9.30 9.46 -10.02
CA TRP A 580 -8.05 9.34 -10.77
C TRP A 580 -6.95 8.70 -9.90
N ARG A 581 -6.40 7.58 -10.39
CA ARG A 581 -5.19 6.95 -9.85
C ARG A 581 -3.98 7.67 -10.42
N SER A 582 -3.60 8.78 -9.78
CA SER A 582 -2.47 9.57 -10.25
C SER A 582 -1.15 8.98 -9.75
N PRO A 583 0.00 9.33 -10.37
CA PRO A 583 1.32 8.94 -9.88
C PRO A 583 1.64 9.45 -8.47
N VAL A 584 0.95 10.49 -8.01
CA VAL A 584 1.13 11.09 -6.68
C VAL A 584 0.10 10.60 -5.65
N GLY A 585 -0.80 9.68 -6.04
CA GLY A 585 -1.83 9.10 -5.16
C GLY A 585 -3.25 9.22 -5.70
N PRO A 586 -4.26 8.76 -4.95
CA PRO A 586 -5.66 8.83 -5.36
C PRO A 586 -6.19 10.26 -5.31
N LEU A 587 -6.80 10.69 -6.41
CA LEU A 587 -7.48 11.98 -6.51
C LEU A 587 -8.97 11.78 -6.76
N ALA A 588 -9.79 12.58 -6.09
CA ALA A 588 -11.22 12.61 -6.25
C ALA A 588 -11.71 14.05 -6.43
N LEU A 589 -12.57 14.25 -7.41
CA LEU A 589 -13.31 15.49 -7.61
C LEU A 589 -14.80 15.16 -7.59
N ASP A 590 -15.49 15.61 -6.56
CA ASP A 590 -16.90 15.32 -6.33
C ASP A 590 -17.76 16.58 -6.45
N LEU A 591 -18.89 16.46 -7.10
CA LEU A 591 -19.95 17.46 -7.11
C LEU A 591 -21.14 16.90 -6.33
N ALA A 592 -21.46 17.53 -5.22
CA ALA A 592 -22.46 17.05 -4.30
C ALA A 592 -23.51 18.11 -3.94
N ARG A 593 -24.76 17.69 -3.82
CA ARG A 593 -25.88 18.53 -3.37
C ARG A 593 -26.31 18.13 -1.96
N GLY A 594 -26.36 19.11 -1.06
CA GLY A 594 -26.99 18.94 0.24
C GLY A 594 -28.51 19.02 0.09
N GLN A 595 -29.24 17.99 0.57
CA GLN A 595 -30.70 17.95 0.47
C GLN A 595 -31.34 19.09 1.26
N ARG A 596 -30.81 19.39 2.45
CA ARG A 596 -31.41 20.32 3.42
C ARG A 596 -31.33 21.78 2.97
N ASP A 597 -30.20 22.19 2.39
CA ASP A 597 -29.97 23.58 1.97
C ASP A 597 -30.03 23.78 0.44
N GLY A 598 -30.20 22.69 -0.31
CA GLY A 598 -30.30 22.68 -1.79
C GLY A 598 -29.03 23.11 -2.51
N LYS A 599 -27.94 23.41 -1.79
CA LYS A 599 -26.72 23.95 -2.38
C LYS A 599 -25.88 22.87 -3.03
N LEU A 600 -25.34 23.21 -4.18
CA LEU A 600 -24.37 22.39 -4.88
C LEU A 600 -22.95 22.80 -4.45
N ARG A 601 -22.12 21.82 -4.08
CA ARG A 601 -20.75 22.04 -3.61
C ARG A 601 -19.78 21.10 -4.32
N MET A 602 -18.64 21.66 -4.66
CA MET A 602 -17.52 20.90 -5.20
C MET A 602 -16.59 20.50 -4.04
N HIS A 603 -16.22 19.22 -4.00
CA HIS A 603 -15.31 18.64 -3.04
C HIS A 603 -14.07 18.12 -3.74
N PHE A 604 -12.91 18.60 -3.34
CA PHE A 604 -11.62 18.25 -3.93
C PHE A 604 -10.49 18.39 -2.91
N SER A 605 -9.50 17.50 -2.98
CA SER A 605 -8.27 17.62 -2.20
C SER A 605 -7.09 17.07 -2.99
N ILE A 606 -6.02 17.85 -3.04
CA ILE A 606 -4.72 17.44 -3.58
C ILE A 606 -3.60 17.99 -2.69
N ALA A 607 -2.56 17.20 -2.51
CA ALA A 607 -1.33 17.64 -1.87
C ALA A 607 -0.14 16.97 -2.53
N VAL A 608 0.89 17.75 -2.84
CA VAL A 608 2.16 17.27 -3.40
C VAL A 608 3.27 17.73 -2.47
N ALA A 609 4.13 16.79 -2.06
CA ALA A 609 5.37 17.06 -1.31
C ALA A 609 6.56 16.96 -2.27
N PHE A 610 7.50 17.87 -2.15
CA PHE A 610 8.72 17.96 -2.92
C PHE A 610 9.95 17.71 -2.05
#